data_15d827a4a701efb843331869aff67c3e
#
_entry.id   15d827a4a701efb843331869aff67c3e
#
_cell.length_a   1.000
_cell.length_b   1.000
_cell.length_c   1.000
_cell.angle_alpha   90.00
_cell.angle_beta   90.00
_cell.angle_gamma   90.00
#
_symmetry.space_group_name_H-M   'P 1'
#
loop_
_entity.id
_entity.type
_entity.pdbx_description
1 polymer ?
#
loop_
_entity_poly.entity_id
_entity_poly.type
_entity_poly.pdbx_seq_one_letter_code
_entity_poly.pdbx_strand_id
1 'polypeptide(L)'
;FKDVDDCEEAVLAFVDSPAESQAIRDYQFFKVFDDNQLEHILLAKGETDDTYMVGKIAAFQIQNLLVAYKERFDKDNFIKNLLLDNLLLVDIYNRAKKLHVEVSCPRAVYLIETKDEKDGIVSEVLKGMFSPQAGDYVTAVDESSLILIKSVESTTTPETLHELAETIVAMMNAEALLDVKVAYGTVVQELKDVSKSYKEAKMALDVGKIFYVEKKVIAYSTLGIGRLIYQ
;
A
#
# COMPACT_ATOMS: atom_id res chain seq x y z
N PHE A 1 -20.76 -23.02 13.86
CA PHE A 1 -21.00 -23.16 12.41
C PHE A 1 -21.63 -24.50 12.00
N LYS A 2 -22.13 -25.31 12.94
CA LYS A 2 -22.85 -26.54 12.60
C LYS A 2 -24.25 -26.30 12.00
N ASP A 3 -24.77 -25.08 12.15
CA ASP A 3 -26.12 -24.71 11.72
C ASP A 3 -26.16 -24.04 10.32
N VAL A 4 -25.03 -23.88 9.63
CA VAL A 4 -24.95 -23.19 8.33
C VAL A 4 -25.41 -24.12 7.19
N ASP A 5 -25.20 -25.42 7.32
CA ASP A 5 -25.57 -26.42 6.28
C ASP A 5 -27.09 -26.47 6.05
N ASP A 6 -27.90 -26.19 7.10
CA ASP A 6 -29.37 -26.14 7.01
C ASP A 6 -29.91 -24.85 6.34
N CYS A 7 -29.04 -23.86 6.08
CA CYS A 7 -29.44 -22.56 5.51
C CYS A 7 -29.17 -22.45 4.00
N GLU A 8 -28.55 -23.45 3.36
CA GLU A 8 -28.11 -23.34 1.96
C GLU A 8 -29.26 -23.03 0.99
N GLU A 9 -30.38 -23.75 1.10
CA GLU A 9 -31.57 -23.46 0.26
C GLU A 9 -32.16 -22.07 0.51
N ALA A 10 -32.18 -21.64 1.78
CA ALA A 10 -32.66 -20.32 2.16
C ALA A 10 -31.74 -19.21 1.67
N VAL A 11 -30.41 -19.42 1.68
CA VAL A 11 -29.40 -18.50 1.12
C VAL A 11 -29.61 -18.36 -0.39
N LEU A 12 -29.73 -19.48 -1.13
CA LEU A 12 -29.96 -19.46 -2.58
C LEU A 12 -31.24 -18.71 -2.94
N ALA A 13 -32.36 -19.00 -2.24
CA ALA A 13 -33.62 -18.30 -2.45
C ALA A 13 -33.51 -16.78 -2.14
N PHE A 14 -32.74 -16.41 -1.13
CA PHE A 14 -32.54 -15.02 -0.79
C PHE A 14 -31.63 -14.29 -1.80
N VAL A 15 -30.63 -14.97 -2.39
CA VAL A 15 -29.78 -14.41 -3.47
C VAL A 15 -30.65 -13.88 -4.61
N ASP A 16 -31.61 -14.69 -5.06
CA ASP A 16 -32.48 -14.35 -6.19
C ASP A 16 -33.59 -13.35 -5.84
N SER A 17 -33.83 -13.09 -4.56
CA SER A 17 -34.85 -12.15 -4.12
C SER A 17 -34.46 -10.69 -4.36
N PRO A 18 -35.40 -9.76 -4.59
CA PRO A 18 -35.10 -8.33 -4.69
C PRO A 18 -34.83 -7.67 -3.33
N ALA A 19 -35.02 -8.38 -2.22
CA ALA A 19 -34.85 -7.83 -0.88
C ALA A 19 -33.37 -7.69 -0.51
N GLU A 20 -32.99 -6.57 0.11
CA GLU A 20 -31.65 -6.34 0.66
C GLU A 20 -31.44 -7.03 2.02
N SER A 21 -32.54 -7.25 2.74
CA SER A 21 -32.57 -8.00 4.00
C SER A 21 -33.85 -8.80 4.14
N GLN A 22 -33.76 -9.95 4.82
CA GLN A 22 -34.92 -10.82 5.06
C GLN A 22 -34.74 -11.65 6.33
N ALA A 23 -35.81 -11.80 7.12
CA ALA A 23 -35.87 -12.75 8.22
C ALA A 23 -36.28 -14.11 7.70
N ILE A 24 -35.49 -15.15 7.96
CA ILE A 24 -35.80 -16.53 7.58
C ILE A 24 -35.51 -17.42 8.80
N ARG A 25 -36.55 -18.04 9.37
CA ARG A 25 -36.48 -18.77 10.65
C ARG A 25 -35.90 -17.87 11.77
N ASP A 26 -34.93 -18.34 12.50
CA ASP A 26 -34.22 -17.64 13.58
C ASP A 26 -32.99 -16.83 13.10
N TYR A 27 -32.91 -16.55 11.79
CA TYR A 27 -31.83 -15.78 11.19
C TYR A 27 -32.32 -14.53 10.46
N GLN A 28 -31.52 -13.47 10.56
CA GLN A 28 -31.63 -12.27 9.74
C GLN A 28 -30.56 -12.30 8.66
N PHE A 29 -30.97 -12.22 7.40
CA PHE A 29 -30.10 -12.25 6.23
C PHE A 29 -29.91 -10.84 5.70
N PHE A 30 -28.68 -10.48 5.33
CA PHE A 30 -28.35 -9.17 4.76
C PHE A 30 -27.45 -9.35 3.55
N LYS A 31 -27.78 -8.71 2.45
CA LYS A 31 -26.91 -8.64 1.27
C LYS A 31 -25.82 -7.61 1.46
N VAL A 32 -24.59 -7.98 1.09
CA VAL A 32 -23.42 -7.10 1.07
C VAL A 32 -22.96 -6.99 -0.38
N PHE A 33 -23.00 -5.77 -0.91
CA PHE A 33 -22.67 -5.48 -2.30
C PHE A 33 -21.30 -4.82 -2.43
N ASP A 34 -20.62 -5.11 -3.56
CA ASP A 34 -19.47 -4.35 -4.07
C ASP A 34 -19.76 -3.92 -5.51
N ASP A 35 -19.74 -2.62 -5.82
CA ASP A 35 -20.06 -2.05 -7.14
C ASP A 35 -21.37 -2.62 -7.76
N ASN A 36 -22.43 -2.72 -6.97
CA ASN A 36 -23.74 -3.31 -7.34
C ASN A 36 -23.72 -4.83 -7.62
N GLN A 37 -22.61 -5.51 -7.36
CA GLN A 37 -22.56 -6.97 -7.40
C GLN A 37 -22.69 -7.54 -5.99
N LEU A 38 -23.51 -8.58 -5.86
CA LEU A 38 -23.66 -9.29 -4.59
C LEU A 38 -22.39 -10.12 -4.32
N GLU A 39 -21.62 -9.73 -3.31
CA GLU A 39 -20.37 -10.41 -2.95
C GLU A 39 -20.55 -11.36 -1.76
N HIS A 40 -21.31 -10.92 -0.74
CA HIS A 40 -21.50 -11.71 0.47
C HIS A 40 -22.95 -11.63 0.98
N ILE A 41 -23.32 -12.64 1.77
CA ILE A 41 -24.53 -12.62 2.59
C ILE A 41 -24.08 -12.75 4.05
N LEU A 42 -24.45 -11.76 4.86
CA LEU A 42 -24.27 -11.79 6.30
C LEU A 42 -25.51 -12.42 6.95
N LEU A 43 -25.29 -13.41 7.82
CA LEU A 43 -26.32 -14.03 8.63
C LEU A 43 -26.13 -13.65 10.10
N ALA A 44 -27.18 -13.09 10.71
CA ALA A 44 -27.22 -12.81 12.14
C ALA A 44 -28.28 -13.73 12.77
N LYS A 45 -27.88 -14.51 13.79
CA LYS A 45 -28.80 -15.43 14.50
C LYS A 45 -29.58 -14.68 15.57
N GLY A 46 -30.90 -14.69 15.47
CA GLY A 46 -31.83 -14.09 16.40
C GLY A 46 -33.03 -13.49 15.69
N GLU A 47 -34.15 -13.41 16.40
CA GLU A 47 -35.43 -12.92 15.88
C GLU A 47 -35.78 -11.51 16.37
N THR A 48 -34.92 -10.92 17.23
CA THR A 48 -35.20 -9.62 17.85
C THR A 48 -34.87 -8.45 16.93
N ASP A 49 -35.55 -7.32 17.14
CA ASP A 49 -35.22 -6.06 16.46
C ASP A 49 -33.78 -5.63 16.67
N ASP A 50 -33.19 -5.91 17.84
CA ASP A 50 -31.79 -5.66 18.13
C ASP A 50 -30.88 -6.48 17.22
N THR A 51 -31.18 -7.76 17.00
CA THR A 51 -30.43 -8.63 16.07
C THR A 51 -30.47 -8.09 14.65
N TYR A 52 -31.64 -7.62 14.21
CA TYR A 52 -31.80 -6.99 12.91
C TYR A 52 -30.96 -5.71 12.79
N MET A 53 -31.04 -4.82 13.79
CA MET A 53 -30.28 -3.55 13.78
C MET A 53 -28.77 -3.78 13.79
N VAL A 54 -28.27 -4.68 14.63
CA VAL A 54 -26.84 -5.03 14.70
C VAL A 54 -26.39 -5.67 13.39
N GLY A 55 -27.16 -6.61 12.83
CA GLY A 55 -26.86 -7.24 11.54
C GLY A 55 -26.81 -6.23 10.39
N LYS A 56 -27.75 -5.29 10.34
CA LYS A 56 -27.77 -4.24 9.33
C LYS A 56 -26.56 -3.29 9.43
N ILE A 57 -26.20 -2.88 10.64
CA ILE A 57 -25.00 -2.07 10.88
C ILE A 57 -23.74 -2.84 10.46
N ALA A 58 -23.63 -4.13 10.83
CA ALA A 58 -22.51 -4.96 10.46
C ALA A 58 -22.38 -5.13 8.93
N ALA A 59 -23.49 -5.40 8.23
CA ALA A 59 -23.50 -5.51 6.76
C ALA A 59 -23.03 -4.21 6.10
N PHE A 60 -23.52 -3.07 6.56
CA PHE A 60 -23.10 -1.75 6.07
C PHE A 60 -21.60 -1.49 6.34
N GLN A 61 -21.10 -1.84 7.53
CA GLN A 61 -19.67 -1.69 7.85
C GLN A 61 -18.81 -2.61 6.98
N ILE A 62 -19.22 -3.86 6.75
CA ILE A 62 -18.50 -4.79 5.86
C ILE A 62 -18.44 -4.22 4.45
N GLN A 63 -19.54 -3.70 3.93
CA GLN A 63 -19.59 -3.07 2.60
C GLN A 63 -18.60 -1.89 2.50
N ASN A 64 -18.58 -1.01 3.50
CA ASN A 64 -17.62 0.10 3.54
C ASN A 64 -16.16 -0.38 3.60
N LEU A 65 -15.90 -1.44 4.36
CA LEU A 65 -14.56 -2.04 4.45
C LEU A 65 -14.12 -2.66 3.12
N LEU A 66 -15.03 -3.34 2.39
CA LEU A 66 -14.72 -3.90 1.07
C LEU A 66 -14.35 -2.81 0.07
N VAL A 67 -15.13 -1.72 0.02
CA VAL A 67 -14.83 -0.56 -0.85
C VAL A 67 -13.46 0.04 -0.51
N ALA A 68 -13.20 0.29 0.78
CA ALA A 68 -11.92 0.86 1.21
C ALA A 68 -10.73 -0.07 0.92
N TYR A 69 -10.92 -1.39 1.09
CA TYR A 69 -9.88 -2.38 0.80
C TYR A 69 -9.55 -2.44 -0.69
N LYS A 70 -10.58 -2.44 -1.55
CA LYS A 70 -10.45 -2.44 -3.01
C LYS A 70 -9.72 -1.17 -3.50
N GLU A 71 -10.12 -0.01 -3.00
CA GLU A 71 -9.48 1.26 -3.34
C GLU A 71 -7.99 1.25 -2.94
N ARG A 72 -7.68 0.74 -1.75
CA ARG A 72 -6.29 0.60 -1.29
C ARG A 72 -5.50 -0.37 -2.15
N PHE A 73 -6.08 -1.51 -2.54
CA PHE A 73 -5.45 -2.51 -3.40
C PHE A 73 -5.19 -1.97 -4.81
N ASP A 74 -6.16 -1.27 -5.40
CA ASP A 74 -6.01 -0.63 -6.70
C ASP A 74 -4.91 0.43 -6.69
N LYS A 75 -4.81 1.20 -5.61
CA LYS A 75 -3.78 2.22 -5.41
C LYS A 75 -2.38 1.61 -5.27
N ASP A 76 -2.25 0.55 -4.47
CA ASP A 76 -0.97 -0.17 -4.32
C ASP A 76 -0.51 -0.78 -5.65
N ASN A 77 -1.41 -1.43 -6.39
CA ASN A 77 -1.13 -1.97 -7.72
C ASN A 77 -0.74 -0.88 -8.72
N PHE A 78 -1.41 0.26 -8.69
CA PHE A 78 -1.05 1.40 -9.53
C PHE A 78 0.37 1.88 -9.23
N ILE A 79 0.72 2.08 -7.97
CA ILE A 79 2.05 2.51 -7.53
C ILE A 79 3.13 1.49 -7.91
N LYS A 80 2.89 0.19 -7.74
CA LYS A 80 3.84 -0.86 -8.15
C LYS A 80 4.11 -0.84 -9.65
N ASN A 81 3.06 -0.76 -10.46
CA ASN A 81 3.21 -0.69 -11.91
C ASN A 81 3.91 0.61 -12.37
N LEU A 82 3.68 1.72 -11.67
CA LEU A 82 4.37 2.99 -11.92
C LEU A 82 5.88 2.87 -11.65
N LEU A 83 6.28 2.28 -10.51
CA LEU A 83 7.68 2.04 -10.16
C LEU A 83 8.39 1.17 -11.19
N LEU A 84 7.71 0.11 -11.67
CA LEU A 84 8.23 -0.84 -12.65
C LEU A 84 8.22 -0.33 -14.10
N ASP A 85 7.72 0.90 -14.33
CA ASP A 85 7.63 1.48 -15.68
C ASP A 85 6.71 0.69 -16.64
N ASN A 86 5.66 0.07 -16.08
CA ASN A 86 4.73 -0.80 -16.81
C ASN A 86 3.47 -0.08 -17.30
N LEU A 87 3.41 1.25 -17.19
CA LEU A 87 2.24 2.04 -17.52
C LEU A 87 2.50 2.98 -18.68
N LEU A 88 1.54 3.10 -19.58
CA LEU A 88 1.55 4.15 -20.59
C LEU A 88 1.23 5.50 -19.93
N LEU A 89 1.75 6.58 -20.50
CA LEU A 89 1.56 7.94 -19.98
C LEU A 89 0.08 8.29 -19.75
N VAL A 90 -0.78 7.92 -20.73
CA VAL A 90 -2.22 8.16 -20.64
C VAL A 90 -2.85 7.40 -19.44
N ASP A 91 -2.40 6.16 -19.21
CA ASP A 91 -2.89 5.36 -18.09
C ASP A 91 -2.43 5.93 -16.75
N ILE A 92 -1.21 6.47 -16.66
CA ILE A 92 -0.71 7.14 -15.46
C ILE A 92 -1.65 8.30 -15.08
N TYR A 93 -1.98 9.17 -15.99
CA TYR A 93 -2.85 10.32 -15.71
C TYR A 93 -4.28 9.92 -15.37
N ASN A 94 -4.86 8.97 -16.12
CA ASN A 94 -6.23 8.51 -15.89
C ASN A 94 -6.39 7.80 -14.55
N ARG A 95 -5.46 6.90 -14.21
CA ARG A 95 -5.48 6.17 -12.94
C ARG A 95 -5.16 7.09 -11.77
N ALA A 96 -4.18 7.98 -11.90
CA ALA A 96 -3.86 8.95 -10.86
C ALA A 96 -5.09 9.81 -10.50
N LYS A 97 -5.84 10.29 -11.50
CA LYS A 97 -7.07 11.04 -11.29
C LYS A 97 -8.14 10.21 -10.57
N LYS A 98 -8.36 8.95 -11.00
CA LYS A 98 -9.33 8.04 -10.38
C LYS A 98 -8.98 7.74 -8.92
N LEU A 99 -7.68 7.55 -8.64
CA LEU A 99 -7.18 7.14 -7.32
C LEU A 99 -6.79 8.32 -6.43
N HIS A 100 -7.09 9.53 -6.85
CA HIS A 100 -6.76 10.78 -6.12
C HIS A 100 -5.27 10.88 -5.77
N VAL A 101 -4.40 10.52 -6.73
CA VAL A 101 -2.95 10.67 -6.62
C VAL A 101 -2.53 11.94 -7.34
N GLU A 102 -1.87 12.84 -6.63
CA GLU A 102 -1.39 14.09 -7.21
C GLU A 102 -0.29 13.85 -8.25
N VAL A 103 -0.42 14.43 -9.43
CA VAL A 103 0.51 14.22 -10.56
C VAL A 103 1.70 15.16 -10.49
N SER A 104 1.47 16.43 -10.17
CA SER A 104 2.48 17.49 -10.16
C SER A 104 2.96 17.75 -8.73
N CYS A 105 3.55 16.75 -8.10
CA CYS A 105 4.12 16.84 -6.77
C CYS A 105 5.54 16.29 -6.79
N PRO A 106 6.55 17.04 -6.29
CA PRO A 106 7.92 16.55 -6.22
C PRO A 106 8.01 15.32 -5.28
N ARG A 107 8.74 14.29 -5.73
CA ARG A 107 8.91 13.05 -4.97
C ARG A 107 10.33 12.52 -5.06
N ALA A 108 10.75 11.83 -4.00
CA ALA A 108 11.96 11.02 -4.00
C ALA A 108 11.60 9.58 -3.60
N VAL A 109 12.28 8.62 -4.19
CA VAL A 109 12.09 7.20 -3.87
C VAL A 109 13.24 6.72 -2.98
N TYR A 110 12.85 6.11 -1.86
CA TYR A 110 13.75 5.44 -0.93
C TYR A 110 13.52 3.94 -1.00
N LEU A 111 14.59 3.19 -1.08
CA LEU A 111 14.61 1.74 -1.07
C LEU A 111 15.22 1.28 0.26
N ILE A 112 14.47 0.54 1.05
CA ILE A 112 14.84 0.06 2.37
C ILE A 112 15.02 -1.44 2.30
N GLU A 113 16.25 -1.91 2.44
CA GLU A 113 16.59 -3.33 2.45
C GLU A 113 16.88 -3.81 3.87
N THR A 114 16.30 -4.93 4.22
CA THR A 114 16.57 -5.64 5.47
C THR A 114 17.21 -7.00 5.20
N LYS A 115 18.06 -7.46 6.10
CA LYS A 115 18.69 -8.78 6.03
C LYS A 115 17.85 -9.87 6.68
N ASP A 116 16.89 -9.50 7.52
CA ASP A 116 16.06 -10.42 8.27
C ASP A 116 14.63 -10.41 7.71
N GLU A 117 14.08 -11.61 7.44
CA GLU A 117 12.73 -11.83 6.88
C GLU A 117 11.56 -11.47 7.83
N LYS A 118 11.72 -10.48 8.70
CA LYS A 118 10.63 -9.98 9.55
C LYS A 118 9.79 -8.91 8.83
N ASP A 119 9.38 -9.21 7.64
CA ASP A 119 8.79 -8.29 6.66
C ASP A 119 7.59 -7.48 7.16
N GLY A 120 6.77 -8.05 8.04
CA GLY A 120 5.61 -7.34 8.58
C GLY A 120 5.97 -6.12 9.43
N ILE A 121 6.96 -6.23 10.30
CA ILE A 121 7.33 -5.20 11.28
C ILE A 121 7.89 -3.96 10.57
N VAL A 122 8.79 -4.14 9.60
CA VAL A 122 9.39 -3.02 8.84
C VAL A 122 8.31 -2.22 8.09
N SER A 123 7.37 -2.94 7.46
CA SER A 123 6.25 -2.32 6.77
C SER A 123 5.33 -1.53 7.72
N GLU A 124 5.07 -2.06 8.92
CA GLU A 124 4.24 -1.39 9.92
C GLU A 124 4.91 -0.13 10.46
N VAL A 125 6.19 -0.19 10.80
CA VAL A 125 6.96 0.97 11.26
C VAL A 125 6.97 2.06 10.19
N LEU A 126 7.28 1.72 8.93
CA LEU A 126 7.26 2.70 7.82
C LEU A 126 5.87 3.31 7.61
N LYS A 127 4.81 2.50 7.63
CA LYS A 127 3.44 3.01 7.51
C LYS A 127 3.01 3.87 8.70
N GLY A 128 3.59 3.64 9.87
CA GLY A 128 3.40 4.48 11.04
C GLY A 128 4.09 5.85 10.91
N MET A 129 5.26 5.89 10.28
CA MET A 129 6.03 7.12 10.05
C MET A 129 5.49 7.97 8.90
N PHE A 130 4.99 7.32 7.83
CA PHE A 130 4.62 7.98 6.58
C PHE A 130 3.14 7.76 6.25
N SER A 131 2.44 8.87 6.01
CA SER A 131 1.00 8.86 5.81
C SER A 131 0.62 9.03 4.34
N PRO A 132 -0.29 8.20 3.80
CA PRO A 132 -0.87 8.41 2.47
C PRO A 132 -1.57 9.78 2.32
N GLN A 133 -2.05 10.36 3.43
CA GLN A 133 -2.67 11.70 3.46
C GLN A 133 -1.64 12.81 3.14
N ALA A 134 -0.37 12.57 3.48
CA ALA A 134 0.73 13.47 3.10
C ALA A 134 1.25 13.23 1.67
N GLY A 135 0.63 12.33 0.92
CA GLY A 135 1.07 11.94 -0.44
C GLY A 135 2.23 10.95 -0.46
N ASP A 136 2.53 10.32 0.68
CA ASP A 136 3.56 9.30 0.81
C ASP A 136 3.00 7.91 0.52
N TYR A 137 3.79 7.03 -0.10
CA TYR A 137 3.38 5.65 -0.40
C TYR A 137 4.45 4.68 0.05
N VAL A 138 4.04 3.68 0.82
CA VAL A 138 4.90 2.56 1.24
C VAL A 138 4.39 1.29 0.56
N THR A 139 5.23 0.66 -0.25
CA THR A 139 4.92 -0.58 -0.97
C THR A 139 6.14 -1.50 -1.05
N ALA A 140 5.97 -2.70 -1.60
CA ALA A 140 7.04 -3.63 -1.92
C ALA A 140 6.87 -4.14 -3.35
N VAL A 141 7.94 -4.25 -4.10
CA VAL A 141 7.97 -4.83 -5.45
C VAL A 141 8.55 -6.24 -5.41
N ASP A 142 9.42 -6.51 -4.46
CA ASP A 142 10.02 -7.82 -4.17
C ASP A 142 10.00 -8.14 -2.68
N GLU A 143 10.44 -9.34 -2.31
CA GLU A 143 10.44 -9.84 -0.92
C GLU A 143 11.57 -9.25 -0.06
N SER A 144 12.57 -8.64 -0.68
CA SER A 144 13.82 -8.21 0.00
C SER A 144 13.85 -6.73 0.36
N SER A 145 12.93 -5.92 -0.22
CA SER A 145 12.99 -4.48 -0.07
C SER A 145 11.62 -3.82 0.00
N LEU A 146 11.51 -2.87 0.91
CA LEU A 146 10.39 -1.94 0.99
C LEU A 146 10.73 -0.63 0.29
N ILE A 147 9.73 -0.04 -0.32
CA ILE A 147 9.86 1.18 -1.11
C ILE A 147 9.00 2.25 -0.47
N LEU A 148 9.62 3.38 -0.13
CA LEU A 148 8.94 4.60 0.25
C LEU A 148 9.02 5.59 -0.91
N ILE A 149 7.89 6.01 -1.43
CA ILE A 149 7.78 7.18 -2.29
C ILE A 149 7.41 8.36 -1.39
N LYS A 150 8.35 9.25 -1.16
CA LYS A 150 8.19 10.41 -0.29
C LYS A 150 7.81 11.64 -1.09
N SER A 151 6.70 12.26 -0.76
CA SER A 151 6.36 13.61 -1.22
C SER A 151 7.28 14.62 -0.52
N VAL A 152 7.87 15.51 -1.29
CA VAL A 152 8.84 16.50 -0.80
C VAL A 152 8.47 17.89 -1.32
N GLU A 153 9.01 18.92 -0.68
CA GLU A 153 8.84 20.29 -1.16
C GLU A 153 9.82 20.57 -2.29
N SER A 154 9.48 21.52 -3.15
CA SER A 154 10.37 21.96 -4.25
C SER A 154 11.68 22.58 -3.75
N THR A 155 11.71 22.98 -2.48
CA THR A 155 12.89 23.56 -1.78
C THR A 155 13.72 22.51 -1.06
N THR A 156 13.32 21.21 -1.10
CA THR A 156 14.02 20.13 -0.40
C THR A 156 15.47 20.01 -0.92
N THR A 157 16.42 20.06 0.01
CA THR A 157 17.86 19.97 -0.30
C THR A 157 18.35 18.51 -0.25
N PRO A 158 19.51 18.20 -0.85
CA PRO A 158 20.11 16.88 -0.73
C PRO A 158 20.41 16.48 0.72
N GLU A 159 20.72 17.44 1.58
CA GLU A 159 20.97 17.23 3.01
C GLU A 159 19.70 16.75 3.72
N THR A 160 18.55 17.41 3.46
CA THR A 160 17.25 17.01 4.03
C THR A 160 16.85 15.59 3.59
N LEU A 161 17.12 15.23 2.33
CA LEU A 161 16.87 13.85 1.86
C LEU A 161 17.76 12.84 2.59
N HIS A 162 19.01 13.21 2.87
CA HIS A 162 19.96 12.36 3.60
C HIS A 162 19.54 12.19 5.06
N GLU A 163 19.20 13.27 5.74
CA GLU A 163 18.71 13.26 7.12
C GLU A 163 17.45 12.38 7.28
N LEU A 164 16.54 12.42 6.30
CA LEU A 164 15.39 11.54 6.29
C LEU A 164 15.80 10.07 6.19
N ALA A 165 16.76 9.74 5.33
CA ALA A 165 17.26 8.37 5.20
C ALA A 165 17.93 7.88 6.49
N GLU A 166 18.71 8.75 7.17
CA GLU A 166 19.31 8.44 8.48
C GLU A 166 18.23 8.24 9.54
N THR A 167 17.16 9.06 9.52
CA THR A 167 16.02 8.92 10.43
C THR A 167 15.34 7.56 10.24
N ILE A 168 15.14 7.11 9.00
CA ILE A 168 14.58 5.78 8.72
C ILE A 168 15.47 4.69 9.31
N VAL A 169 16.79 4.75 9.11
CA VAL A 169 17.73 3.77 9.68
C VAL A 169 17.66 3.77 11.21
N ALA A 170 17.65 4.94 11.84
CA ALA A 170 17.59 5.08 13.30
C ALA A 170 16.29 4.50 13.88
N MET A 171 15.15 4.78 13.26
CA MET A 171 13.84 4.26 13.69
C MET A 171 13.74 2.75 13.53
N MET A 172 14.22 2.18 12.41
CA MET A 172 14.25 0.73 12.22
C MET A 172 15.10 0.03 13.28
N ASN A 173 16.22 0.64 13.64
CA ASN A 173 17.08 0.10 14.68
C ASN A 173 16.45 0.21 16.07
N ALA A 174 15.80 1.34 16.38
CA ALA A 174 15.20 1.59 17.69
C ALA A 174 13.92 0.78 17.93
N GLU A 175 13.01 0.72 16.97
CA GLU A 175 11.67 0.14 17.15
C GLU A 175 11.59 -1.33 16.73
N ALA A 176 12.32 -1.71 15.66
CA ALA A 176 12.30 -3.07 15.14
C ALA A 176 13.54 -3.91 15.50
N LEU A 177 14.59 -3.30 16.06
CA LEU A 177 15.90 -3.91 16.29
C LEU A 177 16.51 -4.51 15.00
N LEU A 178 16.22 -3.90 13.86
CA LEU A 178 16.64 -4.35 12.54
C LEU A 178 17.75 -3.48 11.97
N ASP A 179 18.74 -4.15 11.41
CA ASP A 179 19.81 -3.51 10.65
C ASP A 179 19.40 -3.37 9.19
N VAL A 180 19.07 -2.15 8.77
CA VAL A 180 18.62 -1.85 7.41
C VAL A 180 19.66 -1.03 6.63
N LYS A 181 19.62 -1.17 5.30
CA LYS A 181 20.26 -0.26 4.37
C LYS A 181 19.20 0.56 3.66
N VAL A 182 19.44 1.86 3.55
CA VAL A 182 18.54 2.79 2.86
C VAL A 182 19.28 3.42 1.69
N ALA A 183 18.77 3.24 0.49
CA ALA A 183 19.25 3.94 -0.69
C ALA A 183 18.16 4.82 -1.29
N TYR A 184 18.52 5.96 -1.87
CA TYR A 184 17.52 6.85 -2.46
C TYR A 184 17.98 7.48 -3.78
N GLY A 185 16.97 7.72 -4.65
CA GLY A 185 17.13 8.37 -5.93
C GLY A 185 17.07 9.89 -5.84
N THR A 186 17.11 10.55 -7.00
CA THR A 186 16.94 12.00 -7.11
C THR A 186 15.48 12.40 -7.01
N VAL A 187 15.21 13.65 -6.63
CA VAL A 187 13.86 14.24 -6.66
C VAL A 187 13.38 14.35 -8.11
N VAL A 188 12.18 13.87 -8.35
CA VAL A 188 11.47 14.02 -9.62
C VAL A 188 10.24 14.91 -9.42
N GLN A 189 9.87 15.68 -10.44
CA GLN A 189 8.82 16.71 -10.32
C GLN A 189 7.42 16.18 -10.64
N GLU A 190 7.36 15.14 -11.46
CA GLU A 190 6.09 14.58 -11.92
C GLU A 190 5.98 13.09 -11.58
N LEU A 191 4.74 12.65 -11.40
CA LEU A 191 4.42 11.27 -11.07
C LEU A 191 4.96 10.27 -12.11
N LYS A 192 4.94 10.60 -13.39
CA LYS A 192 5.46 9.75 -14.48
C LYS A 192 6.95 9.41 -14.34
N ASP A 193 7.70 10.29 -13.68
CA ASP A 193 9.16 10.16 -13.53
C ASP A 193 9.57 9.38 -12.26
N VAL A 194 8.61 8.92 -11.45
CA VAL A 194 8.89 8.18 -10.20
C VAL A 194 9.67 6.89 -10.47
N SER A 195 9.43 6.21 -11.59
CA SER A 195 10.20 5.04 -12.02
C SER A 195 11.69 5.35 -12.20
N LYS A 196 12.05 6.56 -12.63
CA LYS A 196 13.45 7.01 -12.72
C LYS A 196 14.09 7.09 -11.35
N SER A 197 13.46 7.75 -10.38
CA SER A 197 13.96 7.85 -9.01
C SER A 197 14.10 6.46 -8.35
N TYR A 198 13.19 5.53 -8.64
CA TYR A 198 13.27 4.14 -8.19
C TYR A 198 14.47 3.39 -8.81
N LYS A 199 14.69 3.48 -10.12
CA LYS A 199 15.85 2.88 -10.81
C LYS A 199 17.16 3.42 -10.26
N GLU A 200 17.22 4.71 -9.95
CA GLU A 200 18.36 5.36 -9.32
C GLU A 200 18.61 4.86 -7.89
N ALA A 201 17.55 4.73 -7.06
CA ALA A 201 17.64 4.18 -5.72
C ALA A 201 18.13 2.72 -5.73
N LYS A 202 17.62 1.91 -6.68
CA LYS A 202 18.04 0.53 -6.86
C LYS A 202 19.53 0.43 -7.24
N MET A 203 19.97 1.23 -8.20
CA MET A 203 21.37 1.31 -8.57
C MET A 203 22.24 1.75 -7.38
N ALA A 204 21.78 2.72 -6.58
CA ALA A 204 22.49 3.17 -5.38
C ALA A 204 22.64 2.05 -4.36
N LEU A 205 21.61 1.25 -4.15
CA LEU A 205 21.63 0.11 -3.24
C LEU A 205 22.62 -0.96 -3.73
N ASP A 206 22.54 -1.33 -5.00
CA ASP A 206 23.35 -2.39 -5.59
C ASP A 206 24.84 -2.02 -5.62
N VAL A 207 25.18 -0.80 -6.05
CA VAL A 207 26.55 -0.26 -6.01
C VAL A 207 27.05 -0.14 -4.55
N GLY A 208 26.16 0.27 -3.64
CA GLY A 208 26.46 0.39 -2.23
C GLY A 208 26.83 -0.92 -1.56
N LYS A 209 26.21 -2.03 -1.97
CA LYS A 209 26.56 -3.38 -1.48
C LYS A 209 27.99 -3.78 -1.84
N ILE A 210 28.51 -3.29 -2.95
CA ILE A 210 29.82 -3.65 -3.47
C ILE A 210 30.91 -2.71 -2.94
N PHE A 211 30.66 -1.40 -3.04
CA PHE A 211 31.71 -0.39 -2.81
C PHE A 211 31.59 0.33 -1.45
N TYR A 212 30.41 0.30 -0.82
CA TYR A 212 30.11 1.04 0.40
C TYR A 212 29.48 0.13 1.46
N VAL A 213 30.07 -1.03 1.70
CA VAL A 213 29.52 -2.10 2.56
C VAL A 213 29.13 -1.59 3.95
N GLU A 214 29.98 -0.71 4.53
CA GLU A 214 29.78 -0.16 5.87
C GLU A 214 28.72 0.97 5.94
N LYS A 215 28.36 1.57 4.79
CA LYS A 215 27.40 2.65 4.79
C LYS A 215 25.97 2.10 4.88
N LYS A 216 25.20 2.70 5.79
CA LYS A 216 23.77 2.39 5.95
C LYS A 216 22.88 3.23 5.02
N VAL A 217 23.33 4.43 4.67
CA VAL A 217 22.63 5.36 3.78
C VAL A 217 23.44 5.63 2.53
N ILE A 218 22.82 5.48 1.36
CA ILE A 218 23.47 5.62 0.07
C ILE A 218 22.60 6.48 -0.86
N ALA A 219 23.10 7.66 -1.22
CA ALA A 219 22.45 8.52 -2.21
C ALA A 219 22.92 8.20 -3.63
N TYR A 220 22.01 8.13 -4.58
CA TYR A 220 22.37 7.97 -5.99
C TYR A 220 23.31 9.08 -6.49
N SER A 221 23.10 10.32 -6.03
CA SER A 221 23.93 11.47 -6.40
C SER A 221 25.41 11.33 -5.99
N THR A 222 25.71 10.51 -4.97
CA THR A 222 27.07 10.36 -4.42
C THR A 222 27.88 9.19 -5.02
N LEU A 223 27.27 8.41 -5.94
CA LEU A 223 27.93 7.21 -6.48
C LEU A 223 29.15 7.50 -7.37
N GLY A 224 29.29 8.71 -7.90
CA GLY A 224 30.44 9.09 -8.75
C GLY A 224 30.63 8.15 -9.94
N ILE A 225 31.87 7.62 -10.08
CA ILE A 225 32.26 6.67 -11.13
C ILE A 225 31.57 5.32 -10.99
N GLY A 226 31.09 4.96 -9.80
CA GLY A 226 30.36 3.70 -9.56
C GLY A 226 29.14 3.50 -10.48
N ARG A 227 28.54 4.60 -10.98
CA ARG A 227 27.45 4.55 -11.98
C ARG A 227 27.86 3.95 -13.31
N LEU A 228 29.14 4.13 -13.70
CA LEU A 228 29.64 3.66 -15.01
C LEU A 228 30.05 2.19 -14.99
N ILE A 229 30.30 1.64 -13.80
CA ILE A 229 30.78 0.27 -13.64
C ILE A 229 29.59 -0.71 -13.57
N TYR A 230 28.41 -0.23 -13.25
CA TYR A 230 27.21 -1.04 -13.03
C TYR A 230 26.25 -1.05 -14.25
N GLN A 231 26.57 -0.37 -15.34
CA GLN A 231 25.87 -0.49 -16.62
C GLN A 231 26.43 -1.70 -17.39
#